data_b45d5df58033436a2507d44f8f6604f8
#
_entry.id   b45d5df58033436a2507d44f8f6604f8
#
_cell.length_a   1.000
_cell.length_b   1.000
_cell.length_c   1.000
_cell.angle_alpha   90.00
_cell.angle_beta   90.00
_cell.angle_gamma   90.00
#
_symmetry.space_group_name_H-M   'P 1'
#
loop_
_entity.id
_entity.type
_entity.pdbx_description
1 polymer ?
#
loop_
_entity_poly.entity_id
_entity_poly.type
_entity_poly.pdbx_seq_one_letter_code
_entity_poly.pdbx_strand_id
1 'polypeptide(L)'
;MIEKSFKYFENKNIDFSINLSFHDISNEYIIDYLLYKLEEYNLYNNLIIEILENESIIDFDLVRNFVEKMKSLGVRIAIDDFGSGYSNFNYILELEPNFIKIDGSIIKKIHNCEKSFKITKAIVLFAKELNIKIIAEFIHNQNVYDKIFELEFDGYQGYFFSEPIEDITNYNMG
;
A
#
# COMPACT_ATOMS: atom_id res chain seq x y z
N MET A 1 5.33 -7.89 14.93
CA MET A 1 5.05 -6.64 14.19
C MET A 1 3.70 -6.07 14.60
N ILE A 2 2.57 -6.76 14.40
CA ILE A 2 1.19 -6.30 14.66
C ILE A 2 1.03 -5.64 16.05
N GLU A 3 1.36 -6.33 17.13
CA GLU A 3 1.24 -5.82 18.51
C GLU A 3 1.98 -4.48 18.73
N LYS A 4 3.23 -4.39 18.24
CA LYS A 4 4.06 -3.18 18.42
C LYS A 4 3.46 -1.98 17.67
N SER A 5 3.00 -2.20 16.45
CA SER A 5 2.38 -1.15 15.63
C SER A 5 1.04 -0.70 16.23
N PHE A 6 0.17 -1.63 16.59
CA PHE A 6 -1.15 -1.31 17.13
C PHE A 6 -1.07 -0.54 18.44
N LYS A 7 -0.21 -0.99 19.37
CA LYS A 7 0.05 -0.29 20.62
C LYS A 7 0.59 1.13 20.39
N TYR A 8 1.40 1.34 19.36
CA TYR A 8 1.93 2.67 19.05
C TYR A 8 0.84 3.60 18.49
N PHE A 9 -0.02 3.09 17.62
CA PHE A 9 -1.07 3.88 16.95
C PHE A 9 -2.37 3.97 17.75
N GLU A 10 -2.47 3.26 18.88
CA GLU A 10 -3.59 3.38 19.82
C GLU A 10 -3.83 4.85 20.19
N ASN A 11 -5.08 5.28 20.12
CA ASN A 11 -5.52 6.66 20.40
C ASN A 11 -4.89 7.75 19.50
N LYS A 12 -4.25 7.37 18.40
CA LYS A 12 -3.75 8.31 17.38
C LYS A 12 -4.66 8.27 16.17
N ASN A 13 -5.12 9.44 15.75
CA ASN A 13 -5.93 9.55 14.52
C ASN A 13 -5.00 9.65 13.30
N ILE A 14 -4.19 8.60 13.11
CA ILE A 14 -3.17 8.52 12.04
C ILE A 14 -3.33 7.19 11.35
N ASP A 15 -3.32 7.21 10.03
CA ASP A 15 -3.29 6.02 9.22
C ASP A 15 -1.91 5.36 9.26
N PHE A 16 -1.90 4.04 9.30
CA PHE A 16 -0.67 3.26 9.22
C PHE A 16 -0.90 1.98 8.42
N SER A 17 0.16 1.43 7.86
CA SER A 17 0.09 0.20 7.09
C SER A 17 0.88 -0.95 7.73
N ILE A 18 0.46 -2.16 7.41
CA ILE A 18 1.20 -3.39 7.66
C ILE A 18 1.20 -4.24 6.39
N ASN A 19 2.34 -4.89 6.12
CA ASN A 19 2.46 -5.85 5.03
C ASN A 19 1.95 -7.22 5.48
N LEU A 20 1.12 -7.84 4.65
CA LEU A 20 0.72 -9.23 4.78
C LEU A 20 1.02 -9.98 3.48
N SER A 21 1.77 -11.07 3.59
CA SER A 21 2.02 -12.00 2.50
C SER A 21 0.82 -12.90 2.27
N PHE A 22 0.76 -13.55 1.09
CA PHE A 22 -0.21 -14.62 0.84
C PHE A 22 -0.13 -15.72 1.92
N HIS A 23 1.09 -16.04 2.37
CA HIS A 23 1.28 -17.02 3.43
C HIS A 23 0.66 -16.59 4.76
N ASP A 24 0.75 -15.30 5.11
CA ASP A 24 0.13 -14.77 6.31
C ASP A 24 -1.40 -14.82 6.20
N ILE A 25 -1.95 -14.45 5.04
CA ILE A 25 -3.40 -14.49 4.75
C ILE A 25 -3.94 -15.93 4.80
N SER A 26 -3.14 -16.92 4.38
CA SER A 26 -3.50 -18.34 4.41
C SER A 26 -3.40 -18.98 5.81
N ASN A 27 -2.84 -18.27 6.78
CA ASN A 27 -2.65 -18.76 8.13
C ASN A 27 -3.76 -18.26 9.07
N GLU A 28 -4.73 -19.11 9.35
CA GLU A 28 -5.87 -18.77 10.23
C GLU A 28 -5.44 -18.18 11.58
N TYR A 29 -4.36 -18.68 12.17
CA TYR A 29 -3.86 -18.18 13.45
C TYR A 29 -3.40 -16.72 13.35
N ILE A 30 -2.73 -16.34 12.26
CA ILE A 30 -2.31 -14.94 12.03
C ILE A 30 -3.52 -14.04 11.84
N ILE A 31 -4.52 -14.50 11.08
CA ILE A 31 -5.72 -13.73 10.81
C ILE A 31 -6.58 -13.57 12.07
N ASP A 32 -6.75 -14.62 12.86
CA ASP A 32 -7.47 -14.55 14.13
C ASP A 32 -6.78 -13.60 15.10
N TYR A 33 -5.44 -13.65 15.17
CA TYR A 33 -4.67 -12.74 15.99
C TYR A 33 -4.80 -11.27 15.52
N LEU A 34 -4.77 -11.04 14.21
CA LEU A 34 -4.98 -9.71 13.63
C LEU A 34 -6.36 -9.16 13.99
N LEU A 35 -7.41 -9.96 13.81
CA LEU A 35 -8.79 -9.58 14.13
C LEU A 35 -8.96 -9.29 15.63
N TYR A 36 -8.43 -10.15 16.49
CA TYR A 36 -8.44 -9.93 17.94
C TYR A 36 -7.78 -8.58 18.30
N LYS A 37 -6.63 -8.27 17.70
CA LYS A 37 -5.93 -7.01 17.94
C LYS A 37 -6.64 -5.80 17.35
N LEU A 38 -7.29 -5.93 16.20
CA LEU A 38 -8.11 -4.87 15.64
C LEU A 38 -9.27 -4.49 16.56
N GLU A 39 -9.91 -5.49 17.18
CA GLU A 39 -10.97 -5.28 18.16
C GLU A 39 -10.44 -4.65 19.45
N GLU A 40 -9.33 -5.20 19.99
CA GLU A 40 -8.72 -4.73 21.25
C GLU A 40 -8.33 -3.24 21.18
N TYR A 41 -7.73 -2.81 20.06
CA TYR A 41 -7.22 -1.44 19.88
C TYR A 41 -8.17 -0.51 19.12
N ASN A 42 -9.28 -1.03 18.58
CA ASN A 42 -10.26 -0.29 17.77
C ASN A 42 -9.63 0.52 16.62
N LEU A 43 -8.76 -0.12 15.84
CA LEU A 43 -7.96 0.53 14.77
C LEU A 43 -8.46 0.22 13.35
N TYR A 44 -9.69 -0.24 13.18
CA TYR A 44 -10.25 -0.63 11.88
C TYR A 44 -10.13 0.45 10.80
N ASN A 45 -10.47 1.69 11.14
CA ASN A 45 -10.48 2.80 10.20
C ASN A 45 -9.07 3.40 9.92
N ASN A 46 -8.09 3.05 10.73
CA ASN A 46 -6.73 3.58 10.61
C ASN A 46 -5.78 2.60 9.92
N LEU A 47 -6.12 1.29 9.93
CA LEU A 47 -5.27 0.28 9.33
C LEU A 47 -5.41 0.23 7.81
N ILE A 48 -4.27 0.15 7.14
CA ILE A 48 -4.13 -0.21 5.73
C ILE A 48 -3.35 -1.52 5.67
N ILE A 49 -3.87 -2.52 4.99
CA ILE A 49 -3.16 -3.78 4.74
C ILE A 49 -2.55 -3.71 3.34
N GLU A 50 -1.23 -3.84 3.26
CA GLU A 50 -0.48 -3.88 2.01
C GLU A 50 -0.27 -5.32 1.57
N ILE A 51 -0.69 -5.65 0.34
CA ILE A 51 -0.58 -6.99 -0.27
C ILE A 51 0.31 -6.85 -1.50
N LEU A 52 1.35 -7.68 -1.61
CA LEU A 52 2.28 -7.66 -2.75
C LEU A 52 1.62 -8.13 -4.04
N GLU A 53 1.78 -7.39 -5.14
CA GLU A 53 1.28 -7.75 -6.47
C GLU A 53 1.88 -9.09 -6.97
N ASN A 54 3.18 -9.28 -6.74
CA ASN A 54 3.96 -10.36 -7.36
C ASN A 54 4.01 -11.67 -6.58
N GLU A 55 3.28 -11.80 -5.48
CA GLU A 55 3.19 -13.09 -4.81
C GLU A 55 2.44 -14.09 -5.68
N SER A 56 3.00 -15.31 -5.80
CA SER A 56 2.32 -16.43 -6.44
C SER A 56 1.08 -16.79 -5.62
N ILE A 57 -0.04 -16.17 -5.94
CA ILE A 57 -1.31 -16.49 -5.28
C ILE A 57 -1.77 -17.86 -5.79
N ILE A 58 -1.68 -18.84 -4.91
CA ILE A 58 -2.12 -20.22 -5.17
C ILE A 58 -3.66 -20.29 -5.09
N ASP A 59 -4.27 -19.47 -4.23
CA ASP A 59 -5.72 -19.42 -4.03
C ASP A 59 -6.20 -17.96 -4.02
N PHE A 60 -6.69 -17.53 -5.16
CA PHE A 60 -7.20 -16.15 -5.32
C PHE A 60 -8.51 -15.91 -4.56
N ASP A 61 -9.37 -16.93 -4.48
CA ASP A 61 -10.64 -16.83 -3.77
C ASP A 61 -10.42 -16.59 -2.27
N LEU A 62 -9.39 -17.19 -1.70
CA LEU A 62 -9.02 -16.97 -0.31
C LEU A 62 -8.61 -15.50 -0.08
N VAL A 63 -7.78 -14.92 -0.95
CA VAL A 63 -7.38 -13.51 -0.84
C VAL A 63 -8.57 -12.57 -1.02
N ARG A 64 -9.44 -12.83 -2.00
CA ARG A 64 -10.66 -12.04 -2.21
C ARG A 64 -11.55 -12.06 -0.98
N ASN A 65 -11.85 -13.23 -0.43
CA ASN A 65 -12.68 -13.36 0.78
C ASN A 65 -12.06 -12.63 1.98
N PHE A 66 -10.74 -12.71 2.14
CA PHE A 66 -10.01 -11.95 3.16
C PHE A 66 -10.17 -10.44 2.95
N VAL A 67 -9.95 -9.93 1.74
CA VAL A 67 -10.08 -8.51 1.39
C VAL A 67 -11.51 -8.01 1.65
N GLU A 68 -12.52 -8.74 1.19
CA GLU A 68 -13.93 -8.41 1.44
C GLU A 68 -14.24 -8.33 2.94
N LYS A 69 -13.77 -9.30 3.73
CA LYS A 69 -13.91 -9.30 5.18
C LYS A 69 -13.26 -8.08 5.82
N MET A 70 -12.00 -7.76 5.47
CA MET A 70 -11.29 -6.61 6.03
C MET A 70 -12.00 -5.29 5.66
N LYS A 71 -12.41 -5.11 4.40
CA LYS A 71 -13.15 -3.94 3.94
C LYS A 71 -14.49 -3.77 4.68
N SER A 72 -15.21 -4.86 4.93
CA SER A 72 -16.48 -4.83 5.69
C SER A 72 -16.30 -4.36 7.14
N LEU A 73 -15.11 -4.52 7.70
CA LEU A 73 -14.74 -4.04 9.04
C LEU A 73 -14.22 -2.58 9.03
N GLY A 74 -14.05 -1.97 7.85
CA GLY A 74 -13.51 -0.61 7.71
C GLY A 74 -12.00 -0.54 7.48
N VAL A 75 -11.30 -1.68 7.41
CA VAL A 75 -9.87 -1.75 7.07
C VAL A 75 -9.69 -1.46 5.58
N ARG A 76 -8.67 -0.69 5.24
CA ARG A 76 -8.34 -0.36 3.84
C ARG A 76 -7.27 -1.29 3.29
N ILE A 77 -7.31 -1.49 1.98
CA ILE A 77 -6.39 -2.38 1.27
C ILE A 77 -5.54 -1.58 0.30
N ALA A 78 -4.26 -1.86 0.27
CA ALA A 78 -3.31 -1.36 -0.72
C ALA A 78 -2.67 -2.52 -1.48
N ILE A 79 -2.54 -2.39 -2.80
CA ILE A 79 -1.70 -3.29 -3.60
C ILE A 79 -0.32 -2.65 -3.69
N ASP A 80 0.69 -3.38 -3.23
CA ASP A 80 2.08 -2.92 -3.16
C ASP A 80 2.91 -3.42 -4.35
N ASP A 81 4.00 -2.72 -4.65
CA ASP A 81 4.95 -3.01 -5.74
C ASP A 81 4.32 -3.09 -7.13
N PHE A 82 3.21 -2.36 -7.38
CA PHE A 82 2.51 -2.41 -8.67
C PHE A 82 3.38 -1.91 -9.81
N GLY A 83 3.53 -2.75 -10.84
CA GLY A 83 4.35 -2.45 -12.01
C GLY A 83 5.79 -2.97 -11.93
N SER A 84 6.17 -3.68 -10.87
CA SER A 84 7.51 -4.26 -10.73
C SER A 84 7.77 -5.46 -11.66
N GLY A 85 6.71 -6.05 -12.23
CA GLY A 85 6.79 -7.24 -13.07
C GLY A 85 5.69 -7.31 -14.12
N TYR A 86 4.98 -8.42 -14.17
CA TYR A 86 3.80 -8.59 -15.02
C TYR A 86 2.57 -8.13 -14.27
N SER A 87 2.29 -6.82 -14.34
CA SER A 87 1.13 -6.23 -13.65
C SER A 87 -0.17 -6.91 -14.07
N ASN A 88 -0.85 -7.47 -13.09
CA ASN A 88 -2.12 -8.13 -13.28
C ASN A 88 -3.28 -7.15 -12.98
N PHE A 89 -3.74 -6.43 -13.99
CA PHE A 89 -4.87 -5.51 -13.86
C PHE A 89 -6.16 -6.21 -13.40
N ASN A 90 -6.33 -7.51 -13.69
CA ASN A 90 -7.48 -8.27 -13.17
C ASN A 90 -7.48 -8.33 -11.64
N TYR A 91 -6.29 -8.32 -11.03
CA TYR A 91 -6.13 -8.28 -9.57
C TYR A 91 -6.77 -7.02 -8.98
N ILE A 92 -6.53 -5.89 -9.62
CA ILE A 92 -7.12 -4.61 -9.22
C ILE A 92 -8.65 -4.62 -9.39
N LEU A 93 -9.15 -5.18 -10.51
CA LEU A 93 -10.59 -5.24 -10.77
C LEU A 93 -11.33 -6.17 -9.80
N GLU A 94 -10.71 -7.28 -9.40
CA GLU A 94 -11.32 -8.27 -8.52
C GLU A 94 -11.26 -7.87 -7.04
N LEU A 95 -10.16 -7.26 -6.60
CA LEU A 95 -9.96 -6.88 -5.19
C LEU A 95 -10.49 -5.48 -4.86
N GLU A 96 -10.64 -4.61 -5.89
CA GLU A 96 -11.07 -3.22 -5.72
C GLU A 96 -10.34 -2.53 -4.55
N PRO A 97 -9.00 -2.44 -4.55
CA PRO A 97 -8.24 -1.90 -3.44
C PRO A 97 -8.53 -0.41 -3.23
N ASN A 98 -8.24 0.09 -2.04
CA ASN A 98 -8.33 1.53 -1.76
C ASN A 98 -7.13 2.30 -2.32
N PHE A 99 -5.98 1.63 -2.40
CA PHE A 99 -4.72 2.23 -2.85
C PHE A 99 -3.96 1.30 -3.79
N ILE A 100 -3.21 1.91 -4.72
CA ILE A 100 -2.15 1.26 -5.50
C ILE A 100 -0.86 2.00 -5.22
N LYS A 101 0.21 1.29 -4.83
CA LYS A 101 1.55 1.83 -4.64
C LYS A 101 2.40 1.46 -5.85
N ILE A 102 2.87 2.47 -6.60
CA ILE A 102 3.66 2.23 -7.81
C ILE A 102 5.12 2.01 -7.45
N ASP A 103 5.65 0.87 -7.87
CA ASP A 103 7.00 0.41 -7.55
C ASP A 103 8.12 1.33 -8.05
N GLY A 104 9.19 1.34 -7.30
CA GLY A 104 10.37 2.13 -7.57
C GLY A 104 11.09 1.82 -8.89
N SER A 105 10.90 0.65 -9.49
CA SER A 105 11.51 0.30 -10.79
C SER A 105 11.02 1.21 -11.92
N ILE A 106 9.79 1.68 -11.81
CA ILE A 106 9.18 2.64 -12.72
C ILE A 106 9.47 4.07 -12.27
N ILE A 107 9.23 4.38 -11.01
CA ILE A 107 9.32 5.74 -10.45
C ILE A 107 10.74 6.31 -10.51
N LYS A 108 11.76 5.53 -10.18
CA LYS A 108 13.17 5.99 -10.18
C LYS A 108 13.63 6.56 -11.51
N LYS A 109 13.06 6.12 -12.61
CA LYS A 109 13.46 6.48 -13.98
C LYS A 109 12.55 7.54 -14.62
N ILE A 110 11.50 7.97 -13.96
CA ILE A 110 10.44 8.81 -14.54
C ILE A 110 10.95 10.14 -15.09
N HIS A 111 11.99 10.71 -14.48
CA HIS A 111 12.55 12.02 -14.85
C HIS A 111 13.43 11.98 -16.11
N ASN A 112 13.96 10.81 -16.49
CA ASN A 112 14.89 10.65 -17.61
C ASN A 112 14.44 9.58 -18.63
N CYS A 113 13.30 8.95 -18.44
CA CYS A 113 12.75 7.92 -19.30
C CYS A 113 11.31 8.25 -19.70
N GLU A 114 11.11 8.75 -20.91
CA GLU A 114 9.79 9.08 -21.45
C GLU A 114 8.81 7.89 -21.42
N LYS A 115 9.33 6.67 -21.63
CA LYS A 115 8.53 5.45 -21.56
C LYS A 115 8.00 5.21 -20.13
N SER A 116 8.86 5.37 -19.11
CA SER A 116 8.43 5.27 -17.71
C SER A 116 7.38 6.31 -17.38
N PHE A 117 7.56 7.57 -17.82
CA PHE A 117 6.57 8.62 -17.61
C PHE A 117 5.22 8.28 -18.25
N LYS A 118 5.20 7.80 -19.51
CA LYS A 118 3.97 7.42 -20.21
C LYS A 118 3.25 6.25 -19.53
N ILE A 119 4.01 5.23 -19.08
CA ILE A 119 3.45 4.08 -18.35
C ILE A 119 2.84 4.56 -17.03
N THR A 120 3.57 5.32 -16.25
CA THR A 120 3.08 5.86 -14.97
C THR A 120 1.80 6.68 -15.17
N LYS A 121 1.79 7.56 -16.18
CA LYS A 121 0.59 8.35 -16.51
C LYS A 121 -0.61 7.47 -16.86
N ALA A 122 -0.41 6.38 -17.61
CA ALA A 122 -1.49 5.45 -17.96
C ALA A 122 -2.03 4.73 -16.72
N ILE A 123 -1.16 4.31 -15.79
CA ILE A 123 -1.57 3.69 -14.52
C ILE A 123 -2.35 4.69 -13.67
N VAL A 124 -1.87 5.95 -13.57
CA VAL A 124 -2.58 7.01 -12.83
C VAL A 124 -3.99 7.23 -13.38
N LEU A 125 -4.13 7.33 -14.70
CA LEU A 125 -5.44 7.50 -15.33
C LEU A 125 -6.36 6.29 -15.07
N PHE A 126 -5.84 5.08 -15.20
CA PHE A 126 -6.58 3.85 -14.91
C PHE A 126 -7.11 3.83 -13.45
N ALA A 127 -6.27 4.14 -12.49
CA ALA A 127 -6.66 4.14 -11.09
C ALA A 127 -7.70 5.24 -10.77
N LYS A 128 -7.54 6.44 -11.36
CA LYS A 128 -8.51 7.54 -11.21
C LYS A 128 -9.89 7.16 -11.76
N GLU A 129 -9.98 6.49 -12.90
CA GLU A 129 -11.25 6.00 -13.46
C GLU A 129 -11.96 5.00 -12.53
N LEU A 130 -11.20 4.25 -11.74
CA LEU A 130 -11.73 3.30 -10.75
C LEU A 130 -11.91 3.92 -9.34
N ASN A 131 -11.63 5.21 -9.15
CA ASN A 131 -11.63 5.88 -7.85
C ASN A 131 -10.65 5.25 -6.84
N ILE A 132 -9.54 4.69 -7.31
CA ILE A 132 -8.47 4.13 -6.49
C ILE A 132 -7.39 5.19 -6.28
N LYS A 133 -6.97 5.39 -5.05
CA LYS A 133 -5.89 6.32 -4.70
C LYS A 133 -4.52 5.75 -5.08
N ILE A 134 -3.59 6.64 -5.45
CA ILE A 134 -2.28 6.24 -5.94
C ILE A 134 -1.17 6.83 -5.09
N ILE A 135 -0.21 5.97 -4.72
CA ILE A 135 0.98 6.34 -3.97
C ILE A 135 2.20 6.08 -4.85
N ALA A 136 3.08 7.07 -4.96
CA ALA A 136 4.38 6.91 -5.62
C ALA A 136 5.44 6.53 -4.59
N GLU A 137 6.18 5.47 -4.87
CA GLU A 137 7.24 4.99 -4.01
C GLU A 137 8.64 5.35 -4.50
N PHE A 138 9.65 5.18 -3.63
CA PHE A 138 11.08 5.39 -3.96
C PHE A 138 11.42 6.77 -4.53
N ILE A 139 10.70 7.80 -4.16
CA ILE A 139 11.09 9.17 -4.49
C ILE A 139 12.41 9.46 -3.77
N HIS A 140 13.49 9.71 -4.52
CA HIS A 140 14.85 9.82 -3.97
C HIS A 140 15.53 11.15 -4.26
N ASN A 141 14.92 12.02 -5.08
CA ASN A 141 15.43 13.35 -5.38
C ASN A 141 14.32 14.27 -5.93
N GLN A 142 14.65 15.58 -6.00
CA GLN A 142 13.75 16.62 -6.48
C GLN A 142 13.25 16.38 -7.91
N ASN A 143 14.13 15.95 -8.83
CA ASN A 143 13.72 15.78 -10.23
C ASN A 143 12.66 14.68 -10.42
N VAL A 144 12.74 13.62 -9.63
CA VAL A 144 11.71 12.57 -9.60
C VAL A 144 10.43 13.12 -9.00
N TYR A 145 10.52 13.84 -7.88
CA TYR A 145 9.37 14.45 -7.24
C TYR A 145 8.62 15.40 -8.18
N ASP A 146 9.32 16.31 -8.85
CA ASP A 146 8.71 17.27 -9.78
C ASP A 146 7.93 16.57 -10.90
N LYS A 147 8.49 15.47 -11.44
CA LYS A 147 7.82 14.69 -12.49
C LYS A 147 6.57 13.94 -12.00
N ILE A 148 6.61 13.42 -10.77
CA ILE A 148 5.46 12.74 -10.17
C ILE A 148 4.38 13.75 -9.81
N PHE A 149 4.77 14.92 -9.32
CA PHE A 149 3.85 15.99 -8.98
C PHE A 149 2.99 16.44 -10.18
N GLU A 150 3.55 16.43 -11.41
CA GLU A 150 2.81 16.70 -12.66
C GLU A 150 1.66 15.69 -12.90
N LEU A 151 1.70 14.50 -12.31
CA LEU A 151 0.74 13.43 -12.51
C LEU A 151 -0.36 13.35 -11.43
N GLU A 152 -0.28 14.22 -10.40
CA GLU A 152 -1.29 14.34 -9.34
C GLU A 152 -1.54 13.02 -8.60
N PHE A 153 -0.51 12.47 -7.99
CA PHE A 153 -0.61 11.35 -7.06
C PHE A 153 -1.29 11.78 -5.75
N ASP A 154 -1.96 10.83 -5.09
CA ASP A 154 -2.60 11.06 -3.79
C ASP A 154 -1.62 10.98 -2.61
N GLY A 155 -0.50 10.23 -2.80
CA GLY A 155 0.53 10.04 -1.77
C GLY A 155 1.94 9.89 -2.35
N TYR A 156 2.93 10.19 -1.52
CA TYR A 156 4.34 10.21 -1.89
C TYR A 156 5.18 9.55 -0.80
N GLN A 157 6.06 8.61 -1.17
CA GLN A 157 6.94 7.90 -0.24
C GLN A 157 8.37 7.80 -0.81
N GLY A 158 9.38 7.98 0.04
CA GLY A 158 10.77 7.77 -0.34
C GLY A 158 11.75 8.60 0.47
N TYR A 159 13.03 8.32 0.29
CA TYR A 159 14.15 8.93 1.02
C TYR A 159 14.29 10.45 0.79
N PHE A 160 13.66 10.98 -0.24
CA PHE A 160 13.57 12.41 -0.46
C PHE A 160 12.85 13.13 0.70
N PHE A 161 11.89 12.47 1.35
CA PHE A 161 11.15 13.01 2.48
C PHE A 161 11.75 12.57 3.81
N SER A 162 11.97 11.27 3.98
CA SER A 162 12.52 10.68 5.20
C SER A 162 13.08 9.29 4.91
N GLU A 163 14.18 8.93 5.58
CA GLU A 163 14.65 7.55 5.64
C GLU A 163 13.79 6.75 6.65
N PRO A 164 13.67 5.41 6.47
CA PRO A 164 13.04 4.55 7.45
C PRO A 164 13.73 4.66 8.81
N ILE A 165 12.95 4.64 9.87
CA ILE A 165 13.44 4.67 11.24
C ILE A 165 13.09 3.36 11.94
N GLU A 166 13.99 2.83 12.75
CA GLU A 166 13.78 1.56 13.48
C GLU A 166 12.74 1.70 14.60
N ASP A 167 12.68 2.88 15.23
CA ASP A 167 11.79 3.13 16.35
C ASP A 167 11.02 4.44 16.17
N ILE A 168 9.76 4.29 15.74
CA ILE A 168 8.84 5.40 15.50
C ILE A 168 8.53 6.22 16.79
N THR A 169 8.76 5.66 17.98
CA THR A 169 8.51 6.38 19.26
C THR A 169 9.44 7.58 19.42
N ASN A 170 10.57 7.59 18.73
CA ASN A 170 11.54 8.68 18.73
C ASN A 170 11.28 9.73 17.64
N TYR A 171 10.27 9.52 16.79
CA TYR A 171 9.93 10.43 15.70
C TYR A 171 8.95 11.50 16.19
N ASN A 172 9.36 12.76 16.12
CA ASN A 172 8.48 13.89 16.42
C ASN A 172 7.68 14.21 15.15
N MET A 173 6.43 13.80 15.13
CA MET A 173 5.49 14.21 14.08
C MET A 173 5.08 15.67 14.38
N GLY A 174 5.89 16.61 13.89
CA GLY A 174 5.68 18.04 14.03
C GLY A 174 4.48 18.55 13.25
#